data_65499ecf461165efeb1f7380e04d3da0
#
_entry.id   65499ecf461165efeb1f7380e04d3da0
#
_cell.length_a   1.000
_cell.length_b   1.000
_cell.length_c   1.000
_cell.angle_alpha   90.00
_cell.angle_beta   90.00
_cell.angle_gamma   90.00
#
_symmetry.space_group_name_H-M   'P 1'
#
loop_
_entity.id
_entity.type
_entity.pdbx_description
1 polymer ?
#
loop_
_entity_poly.entity_id
_entity_poly.type
_entity_poly.pdbx_seq_one_letter_code
_entity_poly.pdbx_strand_id
1 'polypeptide(L)'
;MRPNTKPLRRKYMENQLITTQYRSSSIATEQNVSRVKNWISFFRRNIEIYIEEYLRISLKPFQRVVFHQMGISDNYTLVCSRGLSKSWMVGTFAFAIADLYPRSEVIITSSTVNQANKMAEKMLNEIIKRNSPVLLYMYEKEYWVKTQNDDGWCFENKLNGSTIKVLPALDSSRGSRATVLIYEERRLIKPNIIHSVFRPMGHPRQAEFLKKPQYANDPRWLEETRTLSLSSACYTFEPLYKHWKNSVVDMFTHPDTRTNVFAGDIFMSIENGLKTVGDYSKAKRASTEESFRLEDLNEFLGESLDSFFSYESFKTNQVVEHCFRPPTVQDLIVGNLCYNPPRAENEIRLVVADFAWTETKSKTNESDNSIVFCMRGVWAKDHFEKYVDYIERLPTADDADGCADRLKELFFLYNADYLVPDARSGGESIVNSLSKPYDGEYSSFIDVRGLTVADAMQYQVAPRDKLDYYRSKAVDKNGVPCIIPFFGTAALNTAYWRAMKQALERGRVKFLLSMSDKQEQLEDNGEYFKFSSQELAEKLAPYGQTDLLVSESVNLKTEIKNDQIKLEAPRGGHRDRSVTCAMGLLVFDLIENEWQRQDQEEEFDFDDIQLVY
;
A
#
# COMPACT_ATOMS: atom_id res chain seq x y z
N MET A 1 -28.49 -17.69 39.49
CA MET A 1 -28.17 -16.50 40.31
C MET A 1 -26.66 -16.24 40.18
N ARG A 2 -26.25 -15.13 39.58
CA ARG A 2 -24.81 -14.75 39.54
C ARG A 2 -24.47 -14.11 40.89
N PRO A 3 -23.39 -14.51 41.57
CA PRO A 3 -22.99 -13.86 42.81
C PRO A 3 -22.62 -12.40 42.52
N ASN A 4 -23.14 -11.51 43.35
CA ASN A 4 -22.92 -10.08 43.28
C ASN A 4 -21.45 -9.75 43.70
N THR A 5 -20.50 -9.80 42.78
CA THR A 5 -19.05 -9.66 43.05
C THR A 5 -18.61 -8.20 43.25
N LYS A 6 -19.48 -7.21 43.00
CA LYS A 6 -19.16 -5.78 43.16
C LYS A 6 -18.71 -5.35 44.56
N PRO A 7 -19.31 -5.77 45.65
CA PRO A 7 -18.89 -5.31 46.98
C PRO A 7 -17.53 -5.85 47.43
N LEU A 8 -17.21 -7.10 47.07
CA LEU A 8 -15.93 -7.73 47.45
C LEU A 8 -14.73 -7.11 46.73
N ARG A 9 -14.88 -6.79 45.44
CA ARG A 9 -13.84 -6.13 44.65
C ARG A 9 -13.53 -4.73 45.18
N ARG A 10 -14.55 -3.93 45.49
CA ARG A 10 -14.36 -2.58 46.03
C ARG A 10 -13.65 -2.60 47.38
N LYS A 11 -14.08 -3.48 48.29
CA LYS A 11 -13.49 -3.61 49.61
C LYS A 11 -12.04 -4.10 49.59
N TYR A 12 -11.67 -4.99 48.65
CA TYR A 12 -10.31 -5.46 48.47
C TYR A 12 -9.39 -4.35 47.95
N MET A 13 -9.82 -3.56 46.98
CA MET A 13 -9.06 -2.43 46.43
C MET A 13 -8.90 -1.29 47.45
N GLU A 14 -9.96 -0.97 48.20
CA GLU A 14 -9.88 0.03 49.27
C GLU A 14 -8.91 -0.40 50.38
N ASN A 15 -8.86 -1.66 50.75
CA ASN A 15 -7.91 -2.18 51.75
C ASN A 15 -6.45 -2.14 51.25
N GLN A 16 -6.20 -2.42 49.99
CA GLN A 16 -4.81 -2.30 49.42
C GLN A 16 -4.36 -0.85 49.37
N LEU A 17 -5.23 0.09 49.05
CA LEU A 17 -4.88 1.52 48.97
C LEU A 17 -4.77 2.17 50.37
N ILE A 18 -5.59 1.76 51.33
CA ILE A 18 -5.47 2.20 52.71
C ILE A 18 -4.08 1.80 53.28
N THR A 19 -3.58 0.60 52.98
CA THR A 19 -2.24 0.19 53.38
C THR A 19 -1.15 1.04 52.70
N THR A 20 -1.39 1.61 51.54
CA THR A 20 -0.44 2.50 50.83
C THR A 20 -0.50 3.94 51.38
N GLN A 21 -1.69 4.46 51.75
CA GLN A 21 -1.86 5.80 52.29
C GLN A 21 -1.33 5.97 53.75
N TYR A 22 -1.40 4.93 54.57
CA TYR A 22 -0.92 4.99 55.97
C TYR A 22 0.60 4.98 56.13
N ARG A 23 1.39 4.85 55.06
CA ARG A 23 2.86 4.74 55.12
C ARG A 23 3.62 5.88 54.39
N SER A 24 2.99 7.05 54.22
CA SER A 24 3.66 8.16 53.52
C SER A 24 4.96 8.63 54.16
N SER A 25 5.13 8.47 55.48
CA SER A 25 6.36 8.83 56.20
C SER A 25 7.47 7.74 56.11
N SER A 26 7.14 6.52 55.74
CA SER A 26 8.09 5.41 55.62
C SER A 26 8.55 5.06 54.20
N ILE A 27 7.97 5.71 53.20
CA ILE A 27 8.27 5.45 51.77
C ILE A 27 9.68 5.94 51.40
N ALA A 28 10.21 6.94 52.12
CA ALA A 28 11.51 7.57 51.83
C ALA A 28 12.72 6.84 52.43
N THR A 29 12.58 5.70 53.10
CA THR A 29 13.74 4.94 53.61
C THR A 29 14.47 4.27 52.42
N GLU A 30 15.81 4.19 52.47
CA GLU A 30 16.63 3.57 51.43
C GLU A 30 16.17 2.11 51.12
N GLN A 31 15.72 1.36 52.13
CA GLN A 31 15.19 0.01 51.96
C GLN A 31 13.90 0.00 51.14
N ASN A 32 13.00 0.92 51.37
CA ASN A 32 11.72 0.98 50.62
C ASN A 32 11.96 1.45 49.19
N VAL A 33 12.88 2.40 48.98
CA VAL A 33 13.30 2.84 47.63
C VAL A 33 13.93 1.67 46.87
N SER A 34 14.80 0.88 47.53
CA SER A 34 15.39 -0.30 46.91
C SER A 34 14.35 -1.38 46.57
N ARG A 35 13.38 -1.63 47.44
CA ARG A 35 12.28 -2.56 47.15
C ARG A 35 11.41 -2.12 45.96
N VAL A 36 11.06 -0.85 45.87
CA VAL A 36 10.30 -0.30 44.75
C VAL A 36 11.08 -0.40 43.44
N LYS A 37 12.39 -0.09 43.46
CA LYS A 37 13.26 -0.24 42.28
C LYS A 37 13.31 -1.70 41.79
N ASN A 38 13.48 -2.65 42.71
CA ASN A 38 13.52 -4.08 42.38
C ASN A 38 12.17 -4.56 41.83
N TRP A 39 11.04 -4.09 42.41
CA TRP A 39 9.70 -4.39 41.99
C TRP A 39 9.44 -3.88 40.55
N ILE A 40 9.73 -2.60 40.29
CA ILE A 40 9.60 -2.00 38.96
C ILE A 40 10.50 -2.72 37.94
N SER A 41 11.77 -2.97 38.31
CA SER A 41 12.73 -3.65 37.43
C SER A 41 12.28 -5.09 37.09
N PHE A 42 11.71 -5.79 38.05
CA PHE A 42 11.14 -7.12 37.83
C PHE A 42 9.97 -7.07 36.83
N PHE A 43 9.00 -6.21 37.04
CA PHE A 43 7.83 -6.13 36.16
C PHE A 43 8.13 -5.56 34.76
N ARG A 44 9.14 -4.71 34.65
CA ARG A 44 9.61 -4.24 33.32
C ARG A 44 10.21 -5.36 32.48
N ARG A 45 10.79 -6.37 33.10
CA ARG A 45 11.30 -7.57 32.42
C ARG A 45 10.25 -8.65 32.22
N ASN A 46 9.19 -8.63 33.02
CA ASN A 46 8.14 -9.63 33.04
C ASN A 46 6.77 -8.94 33.02
N ILE A 47 6.49 -8.29 31.87
CA ILE A 47 5.29 -7.47 31.72
C ILE A 47 4.02 -8.32 31.80
N GLU A 48 4.08 -9.58 31.36
CA GLU A 48 3.00 -10.56 31.47
C GLU A 48 2.61 -10.79 32.93
N ILE A 49 3.61 -10.86 33.83
CA ILE A 49 3.36 -11.02 35.28
C ILE A 49 2.75 -9.73 35.86
N TYR A 50 3.18 -8.54 35.38
CA TYR A 50 2.56 -7.28 35.78
C TYR A 50 1.08 -7.25 35.40
N ILE A 51 0.74 -7.69 34.20
CA ILE A 51 -0.64 -7.74 33.72
C ILE A 51 -1.49 -8.69 34.57
N GLU A 52 -0.98 -9.87 34.92
CA GLU A 52 -1.72 -10.84 35.73
C GLU A 52 -1.78 -10.46 37.20
N GLU A 53 -0.65 -10.14 37.82
CA GLU A 53 -0.58 -9.97 39.27
C GLU A 53 -0.96 -8.57 39.75
N TYR A 54 -0.63 -7.55 38.96
CA TYR A 54 -0.95 -6.16 39.33
C TYR A 54 -2.24 -5.67 38.69
N LEU A 55 -2.37 -5.75 37.36
CA LEU A 55 -3.58 -5.31 36.67
C LEU A 55 -4.76 -6.28 36.88
N ARG A 56 -4.50 -7.48 37.41
CA ARG A 56 -5.49 -8.54 37.67
C ARG A 56 -6.24 -9.00 36.42
N ILE A 57 -5.53 -9.07 35.30
CA ILE A 57 -6.06 -9.54 34.04
C ILE A 57 -5.57 -10.97 33.81
N SER A 58 -6.50 -11.93 33.71
CA SER A 58 -6.14 -13.33 33.46
C SER A 58 -5.73 -13.53 32.00
N LEU A 59 -4.54 -14.11 31.77
CA LEU A 59 -3.97 -14.35 30.46
C LEU A 59 -4.07 -15.82 30.05
N LYS A 60 -4.27 -16.07 28.77
CA LYS A 60 -4.09 -17.39 28.16
C LYS A 60 -2.59 -17.71 27.98
N PRO A 61 -2.18 -18.99 27.87
CA PRO A 61 -0.76 -19.35 27.76
C PRO A 61 -0.03 -18.62 26.64
N PHE A 62 -0.58 -18.57 25.42
CA PHE A 62 0.02 -17.87 24.30
C PHE A 62 0.11 -16.34 24.53
N GLN A 63 -0.88 -15.75 25.22
CA GLN A 63 -0.87 -14.32 25.52
C GLN A 63 0.27 -13.94 26.46
N ARG A 64 0.63 -14.82 27.41
CA ARG A 64 1.82 -14.62 28.26
C ARG A 64 3.09 -14.53 27.41
N VAL A 65 3.26 -15.47 26.47
CA VAL A 65 4.42 -15.46 25.54
C VAL A 65 4.44 -14.15 24.72
N VAL A 66 3.29 -13.76 24.15
CA VAL A 66 3.18 -12.53 23.33
C VAL A 66 3.52 -11.29 24.16
N PHE A 67 2.96 -11.15 25.37
CA PHE A 67 3.26 -10.00 26.24
C PHE A 67 4.71 -9.97 26.69
N HIS A 68 5.29 -11.13 27.02
CA HIS A 68 6.71 -11.22 27.35
C HIS A 68 7.57 -10.73 26.19
N GLN A 69 7.33 -11.25 24.98
CA GLN A 69 8.04 -10.82 23.77
C GLN A 69 7.86 -9.33 23.48
N MET A 70 6.62 -8.80 23.56
CA MET A 70 6.38 -7.37 23.43
C MET A 70 7.20 -6.54 24.45
N GLY A 71 7.34 -7.05 25.68
CA GLY A 71 8.08 -6.39 26.76
C GLY A 71 9.57 -6.28 26.52
N ILE A 72 10.18 -7.26 25.88
CA ILE A 72 11.63 -7.34 25.64
C ILE A 72 12.06 -6.85 24.25
N SER A 73 11.12 -6.66 23.32
CA SER A 73 11.41 -6.25 21.95
C SER A 73 11.43 -4.73 21.77
N ASP A 74 12.27 -4.26 20.86
CA ASP A 74 12.18 -2.91 20.30
C ASP A 74 11.33 -2.94 19.02
N ASN A 75 11.44 -4.01 18.23
CA ASN A 75 10.60 -4.26 17.07
C ASN A 75 9.84 -5.58 17.25
N TYR A 76 8.52 -5.52 17.15
CA TYR A 76 7.67 -6.70 17.30
C TYR A 76 6.65 -6.80 16.18
N THR A 77 6.58 -7.94 15.51
CA THR A 77 5.61 -8.18 14.44
C THR A 77 4.72 -9.37 14.80
N LEU A 78 3.41 -9.09 14.92
CA LEU A 78 2.37 -10.05 15.27
C LEU A 78 1.44 -10.26 14.08
N VAL A 79 1.46 -11.45 13.48
CA VAL A 79 0.53 -11.83 12.41
C VAL A 79 -0.34 -12.96 12.92
N CYS A 80 -1.63 -12.67 13.12
CA CYS A 80 -2.56 -13.62 13.74
C CYS A 80 -3.94 -13.58 13.10
N SER A 81 -4.61 -14.72 13.12
CA SER A 81 -5.99 -14.88 12.64
C SER A 81 -6.98 -13.96 13.35
N ARG A 82 -8.15 -13.79 12.74
CA ARG A 82 -9.29 -13.12 13.40
C ARG A 82 -9.73 -13.87 14.65
N GLY A 83 -9.96 -13.12 15.74
CA GLY A 83 -10.42 -13.68 17.02
C GLY A 83 -9.30 -14.10 17.98
N LEU A 84 -8.02 -13.98 17.59
CA LEU A 84 -6.88 -14.23 18.49
C LEU A 84 -6.56 -13.03 19.41
N SER A 85 -7.53 -12.18 19.68
CA SER A 85 -7.46 -11.04 20.63
C SER A 85 -6.36 -9.99 20.36
N LYS A 86 -5.87 -9.82 19.09
CA LYS A 86 -4.82 -8.85 18.72
C LYS A 86 -5.01 -7.46 19.33
N SER A 87 -6.10 -6.78 18.99
CA SER A 87 -6.41 -5.41 19.45
C SER A 87 -6.54 -5.31 20.97
N TRP A 88 -7.06 -6.36 21.63
CA TRP A 88 -7.16 -6.40 23.08
C TRP A 88 -5.78 -6.50 23.74
N MET A 89 -4.89 -7.36 23.19
CA MET A 89 -3.52 -7.47 23.68
C MET A 89 -2.75 -6.15 23.53
N VAL A 90 -2.89 -5.46 22.39
CA VAL A 90 -2.26 -4.16 22.16
C VAL A 90 -2.72 -3.11 23.17
N GLY A 91 -4.03 -2.98 23.37
CA GLY A 91 -4.56 -2.01 24.34
C GLY A 91 -4.11 -2.33 25.78
N THR A 92 -4.07 -3.61 26.16
CA THR A 92 -3.59 -4.04 27.47
C THR A 92 -2.10 -3.75 27.64
N PHE A 93 -1.29 -4.02 26.60
CA PHE A 93 0.13 -3.70 26.60
C PHE A 93 0.38 -2.19 26.71
N ALA A 94 -0.40 -1.39 25.98
CA ALA A 94 -0.29 0.07 26.03
C ALA A 94 -0.50 0.62 27.45
N PHE A 95 -1.50 0.13 28.20
CA PHE A 95 -1.69 0.49 29.61
C PHE A 95 -0.54 0.03 30.49
N ALA A 96 -0.09 -1.22 30.33
CA ALA A 96 1.00 -1.77 31.12
C ALA A 96 2.33 -1.00 30.93
N ILE A 97 2.67 -0.67 29.69
CA ILE A 97 3.86 0.15 29.37
C ILE A 97 3.72 1.57 29.94
N ALA A 98 2.56 2.20 29.76
CA ALA A 98 2.32 3.55 30.24
C ALA A 98 2.33 3.66 31.77
N ASP A 99 1.95 2.59 32.48
CA ASP A 99 2.06 2.54 33.94
C ASP A 99 3.50 2.31 34.40
N LEU A 100 4.21 1.34 33.80
CA LEU A 100 5.55 0.91 34.22
C LEU A 100 6.66 1.92 33.83
N TYR A 101 6.43 2.69 32.77
CA TYR A 101 7.42 3.64 32.23
C TYR A 101 6.85 5.05 32.26
N PRO A 102 7.13 5.84 33.32
CA PRO A 102 6.63 7.22 33.43
C PRO A 102 6.95 8.08 32.22
N ARG A 103 6.01 8.95 31.84
CA ARG A 103 6.13 9.84 30.66
C ARG A 103 6.28 9.07 29.34
N SER A 104 5.71 7.89 29.25
CA SER A 104 5.58 7.20 27.98
C SER A 104 4.54 7.87 27.10
N GLU A 105 4.86 8.02 25.83
CA GLU A 105 3.96 8.49 24.79
C GLU A 105 3.69 7.31 23.84
N VAL A 106 2.56 6.64 24.03
CA VAL A 106 2.16 5.49 23.22
C VAL A 106 1.21 5.97 22.15
N ILE A 107 1.49 5.66 20.88
CA ILE A 107 0.58 5.90 19.77
C ILE A 107 0.11 4.56 19.22
N ILE A 108 -1.21 4.36 19.18
CA ILE A 108 -1.88 3.26 18.47
C ILE A 108 -2.51 3.86 17.22
N THR A 109 -2.10 3.38 16.05
CA THR A 109 -2.65 3.85 14.78
C THR A 109 -3.41 2.75 14.07
N SER A 110 -4.58 3.11 13.51
CA SER A 110 -5.45 2.25 12.71
C SER A 110 -5.71 2.89 11.35
N SER A 111 -6.03 2.10 10.33
CA SER A 111 -6.14 2.60 8.95
C SER A 111 -7.22 3.66 8.74
N THR A 112 -8.30 3.65 9.54
CA THR A 112 -9.43 4.58 9.43
C THR A 112 -9.84 5.18 10.76
N VAL A 113 -10.52 6.34 10.72
CA VAL A 113 -11.11 7.00 11.90
C VAL A 113 -12.07 6.07 12.64
N ASN A 114 -12.91 5.31 11.92
CA ASN A 114 -13.86 4.37 12.53
C ASN A 114 -13.15 3.23 13.28
N GLN A 115 -12.04 2.74 12.75
CA GLN A 115 -11.25 1.71 13.44
C GLN A 115 -10.56 2.28 14.68
N ALA A 116 -10.01 3.50 14.61
CA ALA A 116 -9.44 4.19 15.76
C ALA A 116 -10.50 4.38 16.88
N ASN A 117 -11.71 4.82 16.52
CA ASN A 117 -12.82 4.95 17.46
C ASN A 117 -13.17 3.61 18.14
N LYS A 118 -13.33 2.54 17.36
CA LYS A 118 -13.59 1.19 17.88
C LYS A 118 -12.49 0.70 18.81
N MET A 119 -11.22 1.00 18.47
CA MET A 119 -10.08 0.65 19.33
C MET A 119 -10.15 1.39 20.67
N ALA A 120 -10.41 2.70 20.67
CA ALA A 120 -10.54 3.49 21.90
C ALA A 120 -11.74 3.02 22.76
N GLU A 121 -12.86 2.69 22.14
CA GLU A 121 -14.02 2.12 22.85
C GLU A 121 -13.71 0.75 23.46
N LYS A 122 -13.01 -0.10 22.75
CA LYS A 122 -12.54 -1.40 23.24
C LYS A 122 -11.61 -1.24 24.44
N MET A 123 -10.66 -0.32 24.39
CA MET A 123 -9.78 0.01 25.51
C MET A 123 -10.56 0.42 26.75
N LEU A 124 -11.57 1.29 26.60
CA LEU A 124 -12.39 1.74 27.72
C LEU A 124 -13.31 0.64 28.25
N ASN A 125 -14.09 0.00 27.38
CA ASN A 125 -15.19 -0.86 27.81
C ASN A 125 -14.73 -2.28 28.15
N GLU A 126 -13.77 -2.84 27.39
CA GLU A 126 -13.30 -4.19 27.64
C GLU A 126 -12.11 -4.19 28.62
N ILE A 127 -11.08 -3.36 28.42
CA ILE A 127 -9.86 -3.43 29.22
C ILE A 127 -10.07 -2.74 30.58
N ILE A 128 -10.42 -1.45 30.57
CA ILE A 128 -10.58 -0.69 31.82
C ILE A 128 -11.77 -1.21 32.61
N LYS A 129 -12.98 -1.14 32.03
CA LYS A 129 -14.20 -1.37 32.79
C LYS A 129 -14.50 -2.84 33.10
N ARG A 130 -14.08 -3.76 32.21
CA ARG A 130 -14.51 -5.18 32.31
C ARG A 130 -13.40 -6.09 32.83
N ASN A 131 -12.17 -5.90 32.41
CA ASN A 131 -11.12 -6.89 32.64
C ASN A 131 -10.19 -6.54 33.80
N SER A 132 -9.88 -5.25 34.03
CA SER A 132 -8.95 -4.86 35.09
C SER A 132 -9.65 -4.08 36.22
N PRO A 133 -9.79 -4.67 37.41
CA PRO A 133 -10.31 -3.92 38.55
C PRO A 133 -9.39 -2.76 38.98
N VAL A 134 -8.10 -2.85 38.71
CA VAL A 134 -7.12 -1.79 39.02
C VAL A 134 -7.29 -0.62 38.07
N LEU A 135 -7.32 -0.85 36.77
CA LEU A 135 -7.55 0.21 35.80
C LEU A 135 -8.92 0.87 35.97
N LEU A 136 -9.96 0.07 36.29
CA LEU A 136 -11.27 0.61 36.60
C LEU A 136 -11.23 1.57 37.82
N TYR A 137 -10.57 1.13 38.90
CA TYR A 137 -10.40 2.00 40.07
C TYR A 137 -9.64 3.28 39.72
N MET A 138 -8.53 3.17 38.98
CA MET A 138 -7.75 4.33 38.56
C MET A 138 -8.57 5.29 37.68
N TYR A 139 -9.43 4.73 36.83
CA TYR A 139 -10.33 5.51 35.99
C TYR A 139 -11.42 6.21 36.79
N GLU A 140 -12.06 5.50 37.74
CA GLU A 140 -13.08 6.09 38.64
C GLU A 140 -12.50 7.17 39.57
N LYS A 141 -11.19 7.11 39.88
CA LYS A 141 -10.46 8.14 40.66
C LYS A 141 -9.83 9.24 39.82
N GLU A 142 -10.13 9.25 38.52
CA GLU A 142 -9.57 10.20 37.54
C GLU A 142 -8.02 10.21 37.46
N TYR A 143 -7.37 9.12 37.87
CA TYR A 143 -5.94 8.93 37.63
C TYR A 143 -5.66 8.59 36.16
N TRP A 144 -6.53 7.80 35.53
CA TRP A 144 -6.63 7.68 34.10
C TRP A 144 -7.83 8.48 33.59
N VAL A 145 -7.59 9.37 32.61
CA VAL A 145 -8.64 10.20 32.01
C VAL A 145 -8.67 9.96 30.51
N LYS A 146 -9.87 9.79 29.97
CA LYS A 146 -10.10 9.67 28.53
C LYS A 146 -10.64 11.00 27.99
N THR A 147 -9.95 11.55 26.99
CA THR A 147 -10.36 12.78 26.28
C THR A 147 -10.43 12.50 24.79
N GLN A 148 -11.24 13.27 24.09
CA GLN A 148 -11.30 13.25 22.62
C GLN A 148 -10.87 14.63 22.12
N ASN A 149 -9.92 14.63 21.18
CA ASN A 149 -9.47 15.80 20.47
C ASN A 149 -9.81 15.66 18.99
N ASP A 150 -9.58 16.72 18.21
CA ASP A 150 -9.83 16.70 16.76
C ASP A 150 -9.02 15.61 16.02
N ASP A 151 -7.84 15.26 16.56
CA ASP A 151 -6.94 14.26 16.00
C ASP A 151 -7.27 12.81 16.38
N GLY A 152 -8.10 12.58 17.41
CA GLY A 152 -8.43 11.23 17.90
C GLY A 152 -8.67 11.15 19.41
N TRP A 153 -8.41 9.99 19.99
CA TRP A 153 -8.60 9.72 21.41
C TRP A 153 -7.29 9.74 22.19
N CYS A 154 -7.33 10.25 23.41
CA CYS A 154 -6.21 10.27 24.33
C CYS A 154 -6.61 9.71 25.70
N PHE A 155 -5.84 8.76 26.23
CA PHE A 155 -5.88 8.32 27.61
C PHE A 155 -4.63 8.86 28.31
N GLU A 156 -4.82 9.64 29.37
CA GLU A 156 -3.75 10.26 30.14
C GLU A 156 -3.68 9.67 31.55
N ASN A 157 -2.48 9.22 31.95
CA ASN A 157 -2.19 8.87 33.32
C ASN A 157 -1.64 10.08 34.08
N LYS A 158 -2.50 10.71 34.88
CA LYS A 158 -2.14 11.91 35.66
C LYS A 158 -1.13 11.66 36.78
N LEU A 159 -0.91 10.40 37.18
CA LEU A 159 0.06 10.08 38.24
C LEU A 159 1.51 10.10 37.75
N ASN A 160 1.73 9.71 36.49
CA ASN A 160 3.09 9.57 35.96
C ASN A 160 3.33 10.33 34.64
N GLY A 161 2.31 11.02 34.13
CA GLY A 161 2.40 11.85 32.91
C GLY A 161 2.48 11.06 31.61
N SER A 162 2.13 9.78 31.62
CA SER A 162 2.09 8.94 30.40
C SER A 162 0.79 9.17 29.62
N THR A 163 0.86 9.07 28.30
CA THR A 163 -0.28 9.20 27.40
C THR A 163 -0.38 8.04 26.44
N ILE A 164 -1.62 7.64 26.11
CA ILE A 164 -1.91 6.67 25.03
C ILE A 164 -2.84 7.38 24.07
N LYS A 165 -2.37 7.66 22.86
CA LYS A 165 -3.15 8.27 21.79
C LYS A 165 -3.60 7.21 20.79
N VAL A 166 -4.85 7.26 20.37
CA VAL A 166 -5.41 6.40 19.33
C VAL A 166 -5.76 7.27 18.13
N LEU A 167 -4.98 7.16 17.07
CA LEU A 167 -5.02 8.06 15.91
C LEU A 167 -5.33 7.28 14.62
N PRO A 168 -6.07 7.88 13.67
CA PRO A 168 -6.18 7.33 12.33
C PRO A 168 -4.87 7.49 11.56
N ALA A 169 -4.59 6.59 10.62
CA ALA A 169 -3.40 6.64 9.78
C ALA A 169 -3.57 7.62 8.61
N LEU A 170 -3.57 8.93 8.93
CA LEU A 170 -3.74 10.03 7.99
C LEU A 170 -2.57 11.02 8.06
N ASP A 171 -2.37 11.80 7.00
CA ASP A 171 -1.36 12.87 6.97
C ASP A 171 -1.62 13.95 8.03
N SER A 172 -2.88 14.20 8.39
CA SER A 172 -3.28 15.14 9.44
C SER A 172 -2.83 14.72 10.85
N SER A 173 -2.48 13.46 11.07
CA SER A 173 -2.02 12.95 12.38
C SER A 173 -0.60 13.38 12.75
N ARG A 174 0.07 14.21 11.92
CA ARG A 174 1.42 14.74 12.18
C ARG A 174 1.46 15.59 13.46
N GLY A 175 2.65 15.71 14.06
CA GLY A 175 2.91 16.63 15.18
C GLY A 175 2.91 15.96 16.56
N SER A 176 2.52 14.71 16.69
CA SER A 176 2.67 13.93 17.92
C SER A 176 4.09 13.33 18.04
N ARG A 177 4.47 12.96 19.27
CA ARG A 177 5.69 12.20 19.56
C ARG A 177 5.31 10.85 20.14
N ALA A 178 6.17 9.85 19.95
CA ALA A 178 5.93 8.52 20.42
C ALA A 178 7.19 7.83 20.94
N THR A 179 7.10 7.28 22.14
CA THR A 179 8.11 6.34 22.67
C THR A 179 7.78 4.91 22.27
N VAL A 180 6.49 4.65 21.96
CA VAL A 180 5.98 3.37 21.47
C VAL A 180 5.01 3.64 20.32
N LEU A 181 5.30 3.09 19.15
CA LEU A 181 4.46 3.11 17.97
C LEU A 181 3.81 1.75 17.76
N ILE A 182 2.49 1.73 17.65
CA ILE A 182 1.72 0.50 17.46
C ILE A 182 0.88 0.66 16.19
N TYR A 183 1.15 -0.16 15.18
CA TYR A 183 0.41 -0.22 13.93
C TYR A 183 -0.61 -1.35 14.00
N GLU A 184 -1.89 -1.01 14.26
CA GLU A 184 -3.00 -1.96 14.23
C GLU A 184 -3.49 -2.15 12.80
N GLU A 185 -3.71 -3.40 12.38
CA GLU A 185 -4.02 -3.79 11.00
C GLU A 185 -3.05 -3.15 9.98
N ARG A 186 -1.76 -3.33 10.24
CA ARG A 186 -0.67 -2.73 9.44
C ARG A 186 -0.82 -2.92 7.93
N ARG A 187 -1.38 -4.04 7.47
CA ARG A 187 -1.60 -4.30 6.04
C ARG A 187 -2.49 -3.26 5.36
N LEU A 188 -3.39 -2.61 6.13
CA LEU A 188 -4.30 -1.59 5.62
C LEU A 188 -3.73 -0.17 5.70
N ILE A 189 -2.57 0.00 6.32
CA ILE A 189 -1.91 1.30 6.44
C ILE A 189 -0.95 1.48 5.27
N LYS A 190 -1.10 2.58 4.53
CA LYS A 190 -0.23 2.90 3.40
C LYS A 190 1.24 3.04 3.85
N PRO A 191 2.21 2.42 3.16
CA PRO A 191 3.62 2.49 3.53
C PRO A 191 4.16 3.93 3.64
N ASN A 192 3.75 4.82 2.73
CA ASN A 192 4.15 6.22 2.78
C ASN A 192 3.71 6.92 4.07
N ILE A 193 2.51 6.63 4.60
CA ILE A 193 2.04 7.18 5.87
C ILE A 193 2.89 6.65 7.04
N ILE A 194 3.25 5.37 7.03
CA ILE A 194 4.15 4.82 8.03
C ILE A 194 5.50 5.56 8.01
N HIS A 195 6.09 5.74 6.82
CA HIS A 195 7.44 6.33 6.69
C HIS A 195 7.46 7.84 6.86
N SER A 196 6.46 8.58 6.35
CA SER A 196 6.46 10.04 6.33
C SER A 196 5.77 10.69 7.53
N VAL A 197 4.84 9.97 8.19
CA VAL A 197 4.06 10.50 9.31
C VAL A 197 4.49 9.87 10.63
N PHE A 198 4.34 8.54 10.77
CA PHE A 198 4.50 7.89 12.07
C PHE A 198 5.95 7.59 12.45
N ARG A 199 6.79 7.10 11.52
CA ARG A 199 8.19 6.82 11.83
C ARG A 199 8.95 8.04 12.36
N PRO A 200 8.79 9.27 11.81
CA PRO A 200 9.42 10.46 12.36
C PRO A 200 8.92 10.92 13.74
N MET A 201 7.77 10.41 14.20
CA MET A 201 7.26 10.69 15.56
C MET A 201 8.05 9.91 16.63
N GLY A 202 8.73 8.84 16.24
CA GLY A 202 9.50 7.99 17.14
C GLY A 202 10.64 8.75 17.80
N HIS A 203 10.72 8.66 19.12
CA HIS A 203 11.85 9.17 19.89
C HIS A 203 12.04 8.35 21.16
N PRO A 204 13.26 8.19 21.65
CA PRO A 204 13.51 7.47 22.88
C PRO A 204 12.93 8.24 24.09
N ARG A 205 12.43 7.51 25.08
CA ARG A 205 11.91 8.10 26.30
C ARG A 205 13.03 8.81 27.08
N GLN A 206 12.76 10.06 27.45
CA GLN A 206 13.67 10.89 28.22
C GLN A 206 13.47 10.67 29.75
N ALA A 207 14.17 9.68 30.29
CA ALA A 207 14.12 9.46 31.74
C ALA A 207 14.86 10.56 32.50
N GLU A 208 14.31 11.00 33.64
CA GLU A 208 14.87 12.14 34.42
C GLU A 208 16.31 11.92 34.88
N PHE A 209 16.70 10.67 35.19
CA PHE A 209 18.06 10.37 35.62
C PHE A 209 19.12 10.56 34.52
N LEU A 210 18.72 10.49 33.24
CA LEU A 210 19.61 10.73 32.09
C LEU A 210 20.09 12.18 32.01
N LYS A 211 19.41 13.13 32.68
CA LYS A 211 19.87 14.51 32.81
C LYS A 211 21.11 14.65 33.71
N LYS A 212 21.44 13.63 34.50
CA LYS A 212 22.62 13.62 35.33
C LYS A 212 23.85 13.24 34.50
N PRO A 213 24.99 14.01 34.59
CA PRO A 213 26.17 13.80 33.76
C PRO A 213 26.70 12.36 33.74
N GLN A 214 26.59 11.65 34.85
CA GLN A 214 27.06 10.29 35.02
C GLN A 214 26.28 9.22 34.22
N TYR A 215 25.11 9.57 33.70
CA TYR A 215 24.25 8.65 32.95
C TYR A 215 23.95 9.16 31.53
N ALA A 216 24.22 10.43 31.23
CA ALA A 216 23.74 11.13 30.04
C ALA A 216 24.14 10.47 28.71
N ASN A 217 25.29 9.81 28.65
CA ASN A 217 25.84 9.20 27.44
C ASN A 217 26.19 7.71 27.61
N ASP A 218 25.65 7.06 28.61
CA ASP A 218 25.90 5.64 28.84
C ASP A 218 24.90 4.80 27.99
N PRO A 219 25.38 4.04 26.98
CA PRO A 219 24.52 3.25 26.09
C PRO A 219 23.60 2.28 26.83
N ARG A 220 23.99 1.83 28.01
CA ARG A 220 23.19 0.89 28.82
C ARG A 220 21.87 1.46 29.31
N TRP A 221 21.73 2.78 29.32
CA TRP A 221 20.55 3.49 29.82
C TRP A 221 19.74 4.15 28.72
N LEU A 222 20.21 4.10 27.47
CA LEU A 222 19.46 4.59 26.32
C LEU A 222 18.32 3.62 26.02
N GLU A 223 17.14 4.17 25.86
CA GLU A 223 15.95 3.43 25.44
C GLU A 223 15.71 3.69 23.96
N GLU A 224 15.40 2.64 23.21
CA GLU A 224 15.00 2.75 21.82
C GLU A 224 13.48 3.01 21.70
N THR A 225 13.06 3.63 20.59
CA THR A 225 11.64 3.72 20.25
C THR A 225 11.15 2.31 19.95
N ARG A 226 10.07 1.89 20.62
CA ARG A 226 9.47 0.58 20.35
C ARG A 226 8.48 0.68 19.21
N THR A 227 8.52 -0.30 18.32
CA THR A 227 7.60 -0.42 17.18
C THR A 227 6.92 -1.78 17.19
N LEU A 228 5.59 -1.79 17.28
CA LEU A 228 4.77 -3.00 17.21
C LEU A 228 3.91 -2.95 15.96
N SER A 229 3.92 -4.03 15.19
CA SER A 229 3.14 -4.19 13.97
C SER A 229 2.20 -5.37 14.10
N LEU A 230 0.90 -5.14 13.98
CA LEU A 230 -0.12 -6.17 14.13
C LEU A 230 -0.99 -6.24 12.89
N SER A 231 -1.25 -7.47 12.43
CA SER A 231 -2.15 -7.72 11.30
C SER A 231 -2.61 -9.16 11.27
N SER A 232 -3.54 -9.49 10.38
CA SER A 232 -3.71 -10.83 9.84
C SER A 232 -2.81 -11.03 8.63
N ALA A 233 -2.67 -12.27 8.15
CA ALA A 233 -1.90 -12.58 6.95
C ALA A 233 -2.43 -11.84 5.72
N CYS A 234 -1.61 -11.71 4.71
CA CYS A 234 -1.86 -10.97 3.49
C CYS A 234 -1.25 -11.71 2.29
N TYR A 235 -1.34 -11.13 1.11
CA TYR A 235 -0.64 -11.68 -0.04
C TYR A 235 0.87 -11.45 0.05
N THR A 236 1.66 -12.36 -0.54
CA THR A 236 3.13 -12.30 -0.50
C THR A 236 3.71 -11.09 -1.24
N PHE A 237 2.96 -10.47 -2.14
CA PHE A 237 3.35 -9.24 -2.82
C PHE A 237 3.03 -7.96 -2.02
N GLU A 238 2.24 -8.06 -0.92
CA GLU A 238 1.94 -6.89 -0.08
C GLU A 238 3.13 -6.46 0.79
N PRO A 239 3.25 -5.15 1.09
CA PRO A 239 4.36 -4.61 1.91
C PRO A 239 4.47 -5.24 3.31
N LEU A 240 3.34 -5.72 3.87
CA LEU A 240 3.35 -6.40 5.16
C LEU A 240 4.14 -7.71 5.11
N TYR A 241 4.04 -8.49 4.03
CA TYR A 241 4.80 -9.75 3.89
C TYR A 241 6.30 -9.49 3.86
N LYS A 242 6.75 -8.48 3.08
CA LYS A 242 8.16 -8.07 3.07
C LYS A 242 8.62 -7.65 4.47
N HIS A 243 7.81 -6.86 5.18
CA HIS A 243 8.11 -6.48 6.55
C HIS A 243 8.19 -7.69 7.49
N TRP A 244 7.25 -8.64 7.41
CA TRP A 244 7.26 -9.88 8.16
C TRP A 244 8.52 -10.70 7.90
N LYS A 245 8.85 -10.92 6.62
CA LYS A 245 10.03 -11.68 6.19
C LYS A 245 11.32 -11.05 6.75
N ASN A 246 11.48 -9.74 6.63
CA ASN A 246 12.63 -9.03 7.18
C ASN A 246 12.68 -9.15 8.71
N SER A 247 11.55 -9.00 9.41
CA SER A 247 11.51 -9.18 10.88
C SER A 247 11.90 -10.60 11.30
N VAL A 248 11.52 -11.63 10.53
CA VAL A 248 11.96 -13.02 10.79
C VAL A 248 13.47 -13.15 10.58
N VAL A 249 14.02 -12.59 9.52
CA VAL A 249 15.48 -12.60 9.27
C VAL A 249 16.20 -11.89 10.42
N ASP A 250 15.78 -10.67 10.77
CA ASP A 250 16.39 -9.88 11.85
C ASP A 250 16.38 -10.62 13.18
N MET A 251 15.28 -11.30 13.51
CA MET A 251 15.18 -12.10 14.75
C MET A 251 16.28 -13.15 14.87
N PHE A 252 16.70 -13.77 13.75
CA PHE A 252 17.70 -14.84 13.76
C PHE A 252 19.13 -14.35 13.46
N THR A 253 19.28 -13.25 12.72
CA THR A 253 20.60 -12.81 12.24
C THR A 253 21.12 -11.56 12.96
N HIS A 254 20.23 -10.76 13.56
CA HIS A 254 20.58 -9.49 14.22
C HIS A 254 20.01 -9.40 15.64
N PRO A 255 20.55 -10.15 16.62
CA PRO A 255 20.02 -10.21 17.99
C PRO A 255 20.06 -8.87 18.72
N ASP A 256 20.96 -7.97 18.34
CA ASP A 256 21.11 -6.61 18.85
C ASP A 256 19.94 -5.69 18.49
N THR A 257 19.20 -5.97 17.42
CA THR A 257 17.98 -5.21 17.06
C THR A 257 16.78 -5.49 17.97
N ARG A 258 16.87 -6.51 18.84
CA ARG A 258 15.78 -6.98 19.70
C ARG A 258 14.45 -7.11 18.96
N THR A 259 14.51 -7.71 17.77
CA THR A 259 13.34 -7.98 16.93
C THR A 259 12.76 -9.34 17.26
N ASN A 260 11.45 -9.44 17.47
CA ASN A 260 10.73 -10.69 17.63
C ASN A 260 9.48 -10.73 16.77
N VAL A 261 9.07 -11.93 16.40
CA VAL A 261 7.89 -12.21 15.59
C VAL A 261 7.01 -13.27 16.25
N PHE A 262 5.71 -13.20 16.03
CA PHE A 262 4.76 -14.22 16.46
C PHE A 262 3.66 -14.41 15.41
N ALA A 263 3.29 -15.65 15.14
CA ALA A 263 2.16 -16.01 14.29
C ALA A 263 1.21 -16.96 15.01
N GLY A 264 -0.08 -16.85 14.74
CA GLY A 264 -1.09 -17.74 15.30
C GLY A 264 -2.33 -17.81 14.40
N ASP A 265 -2.89 -19.00 14.28
CA ASP A 265 -4.05 -19.34 13.46
C ASP A 265 -5.33 -19.53 14.28
N ILE A 266 -6.40 -19.93 13.62
CA ILE A 266 -7.69 -20.22 14.27
C ILE A 266 -7.60 -21.41 15.25
N PHE A 267 -6.70 -22.39 15.00
CA PHE A 267 -6.57 -23.55 15.89
C PHE A 267 -6.01 -23.12 17.24
N MET A 268 -5.05 -22.21 17.27
CA MET A 268 -4.57 -21.60 18.51
C MET A 268 -5.71 -20.88 19.27
N SER A 269 -6.64 -20.23 18.55
CA SER A 269 -7.84 -19.63 19.18
C SER A 269 -8.75 -20.69 19.81
N ILE A 270 -8.92 -21.84 19.16
CA ILE A 270 -9.76 -22.95 19.65
C ILE A 270 -9.11 -23.61 20.86
N GLU A 271 -7.84 -23.94 20.80
CA GLU A 271 -7.10 -24.58 21.90
C GLU A 271 -7.10 -23.72 23.17
N ASN A 272 -7.07 -22.40 23.02
CA ASN A 272 -7.12 -21.49 24.16
C ASN A 272 -8.54 -21.07 24.56
N GLY A 273 -9.60 -21.66 23.95
CA GLY A 273 -10.99 -21.39 24.29
C GLY A 273 -11.48 -19.99 23.95
N LEU A 274 -10.90 -19.35 22.95
CA LEU A 274 -11.34 -18.06 22.39
C LEU A 274 -12.38 -18.25 21.29
N LYS A 275 -12.28 -19.35 20.54
CA LYS A 275 -13.24 -19.82 19.54
C LYS A 275 -13.60 -21.29 19.78
N THR A 276 -14.63 -21.76 19.10
CA THR A 276 -15.06 -23.15 19.13
C THR A 276 -14.84 -23.82 17.77
N VAL A 277 -14.88 -25.15 17.70
CA VAL A 277 -14.89 -25.91 16.44
C VAL A 277 -16.10 -25.53 15.58
N GLY A 278 -17.23 -25.17 16.22
CA GLY A 278 -18.41 -24.64 15.53
C GLY A 278 -18.13 -23.31 14.83
N ASP A 279 -17.33 -22.42 15.43
CA ASP A 279 -16.95 -21.13 14.82
C ASP A 279 -16.02 -21.34 13.61
N TYR A 280 -15.12 -22.32 13.68
CA TYR A 280 -14.31 -22.76 12.52
C TYR A 280 -15.19 -23.21 11.35
N SER A 281 -16.16 -24.08 11.65
CA SER A 281 -17.06 -24.61 10.62
C SER A 281 -17.97 -23.54 10.01
N LYS A 282 -18.37 -22.55 10.79
CA LYS A 282 -19.14 -21.38 10.31
C LYS A 282 -18.27 -20.47 9.44
N ALA A 283 -17.06 -20.13 9.89
CA ALA A 283 -16.13 -19.29 9.15
C ALA A 283 -15.82 -19.91 7.79
N LYS A 284 -15.49 -21.22 7.74
CA LYS A 284 -15.21 -21.95 6.50
C LYS A 284 -16.37 -21.94 5.50
N ARG A 285 -17.63 -21.97 5.99
CA ARG A 285 -18.82 -21.94 5.12
C ARG A 285 -19.23 -20.54 4.68
N ALA A 286 -18.97 -19.53 5.50
CA ALA A 286 -19.40 -18.17 5.25
C ALA A 286 -18.39 -17.32 4.45
N SER A 287 -17.14 -17.77 4.39
CA SER A 287 -16.05 -17.05 3.71
C SER A 287 -15.71 -17.73 2.37
N THR A 288 -15.13 -16.97 1.43
CA THR A 288 -14.43 -17.57 0.30
C THR A 288 -13.22 -18.36 0.83
N GLU A 289 -12.76 -19.37 0.10
CA GLU A 289 -11.60 -20.18 0.51
C GLU A 289 -10.37 -19.30 0.77
N GLU A 290 -10.13 -18.33 -0.09
CA GLU A 290 -9.05 -17.36 0.02
C GLU A 290 -9.16 -16.49 1.28
N SER A 291 -10.34 -15.90 1.55
CA SER A 291 -10.58 -15.12 2.76
C SER A 291 -10.41 -15.97 4.02
N PHE A 292 -10.86 -17.22 3.99
CA PHE A 292 -10.69 -18.15 5.09
C PHE A 292 -9.22 -18.47 5.35
N ARG A 293 -8.43 -18.70 4.30
CA ARG A 293 -7.00 -18.95 4.41
C ARG A 293 -6.24 -17.74 4.97
N LEU A 294 -6.51 -16.54 4.46
CA LEU A 294 -5.87 -15.30 4.94
C LEU A 294 -6.26 -14.95 6.37
N GLU A 295 -7.55 -14.94 6.68
CA GLU A 295 -8.08 -14.33 7.90
C GLU A 295 -8.22 -15.32 9.06
N ASP A 296 -8.49 -16.60 8.79
CA ASP A 296 -8.70 -17.62 9.81
C ASP A 296 -7.53 -18.61 9.91
N LEU A 297 -7.01 -19.13 8.79
CA LEU A 297 -5.81 -19.99 8.80
C LEU A 297 -4.52 -19.19 8.92
N ASN A 298 -4.57 -17.87 8.73
CA ASN A 298 -3.42 -16.97 8.81
C ASN A 298 -2.27 -17.36 7.87
N GLU A 299 -2.61 -17.82 6.67
CA GLU A 299 -1.66 -18.20 5.63
C GLU A 299 -1.32 -17.01 4.73
N PHE A 300 -0.05 -16.78 4.46
CA PHE A 300 0.37 -15.85 3.41
C PHE A 300 0.13 -16.50 2.05
N LEU A 301 -0.65 -15.85 1.20
CA LEU A 301 -1.01 -16.38 -0.11
C LEU A 301 -0.16 -15.73 -1.21
N GLY A 302 0.34 -16.54 -2.14
CA GLY A 302 1.11 -16.04 -3.28
C GLY A 302 0.25 -15.29 -4.28
N GLU A 303 -0.91 -15.82 -4.58
CA GLU A 303 -1.88 -15.31 -5.56
C GLU A 303 -3.30 -15.66 -5.13
N SER A 304 -4.27 -14.88 -5.66
CA SER A 304 -5.67 -15.27 -5.56
C SER A 304 -5.90 -16.58 -6.34
N LEU A 305 -6.61 -17.53 -5.76
CA LEU A 305 -6.98 -18.77 -6.45
C LEU A 305 -7.85 -18.51 -7.70
N ASP A 306 -8.57 -17.37 -7.70
CA ASP A 306 -9.43 -16.90 -8.78
C ASP A 306 -8.82 -15.72 -9.56
N SER A 307 -7.53 -15.43 -9.36
CA SER A 307 -6.86 -14.34 -10.09
C SER A 307 -6.79 -14.66 -11.57
N PHE A 308 -7.21 -13.70 -12.39
CA PHE A 308 -7.10 -13.82 -13.85
C PHE A 308 -5.64 -13.74 -14.34
N PHE A 309 -4.81 -12.99 -13.60
CA PHE A 309 -3.39 -12.81 -13.87
C PHE A 309 -2.54 -13.40 -12.76
N SER A 310 -1.48 -14.10 -13.12
CA SER A 310 -0.50 -14.65 -12.19
C SER A 310 0.57 -13.62 -11.83
N TYR A 311 0.90 -13.50 -10.53
CA TYR A 311 2.00 -12.67 -10.08
C TYR A 311 3.33 -13.12 -10.68
N GLU A 312 3.56 -14.44 -10.76
CA GLU A 312 4.79 -15.01 -11.30
C GLU A 312 5.00 -14.62 -12.77
N SER A 313 3.90 -14.57 -13.57
CA SER A 313 3.98 -14.14 -14.96
C SER A 313 4.41 -12.67 -15.10
N PHE A 314 4.01 -11.78 -14.18
CA PHE A 314 4.53 -10.42 -14.14
C PHE A 314 6.00 -10.39 -13.71
N LYS A 315 6.35 -11.09 -12.62
CA LYS A 315 7.70 -11.08 -12.07
C LYS A 315 8.75 -11.57 -13.07
N THR A 316 8.43 -12.62 -13.81
CA THR A 316 9.28 -13.16 -14.88
C THR A 316 9.50 -12.15 -16.01
N ASN A 317 8.54 -11.26 -16.23
CA ASN A 317 8.56 -10.25 -17.29
C ASN A 317 9.03 -8.86 -16.82
N GLN A 318 9.34 -8.66 -15.54
CA GLN A 318 9.95 -7.44 -15.00
C GLN A 318 11.47 -7.44 -15.24
N VAL A 319 11.90 -7.11 -16.45
CA VAL A 319 13.30 -7.20 -16.92
C VAL A 319 13.86 -5.91 -17.51
N VAL A 320 13.05 -4.86 -17.64
CA VAL A 320 13.47 -3.58 -18.21
C VAL A 320 14.17 -2.73 -17.14
N GLU A 321 15.47 -2.52 -17.29
CA GLU A 321 16.29 -1.83 -16.29
C GLU A 321 16.17 -0.31 -16.34
N HIS A 322 15.94 0.24 -17.53
CA HIS A 322 15.94 1.68 -17.78
C HIS A 322 14.58 2.13 -18.30
N CYS A 323 13.91 3.00 -17.55
CA CYS A 323 12.67 3.62 -17.99
C CYS A 323 12.94 4.76 -18.99
N PHE A 324 11.99 5.02 -19.90
CA PHE A 324 11.94 6.30 -20.59
C PHE A 324 11.86 7.41 -19.55
N ARG A 325 12.62 8.46 -19.72
CA ARG A 325 12.58 9.64 -18.88
C ARG A 325 12.26 10.85 -19.75
N PRO A 326 11.04 11.40 -19.69
CA PRO A 326 10.72 12.62 -20.42
C PRO A 326 11.64 13.75 -19.94
N PRO A 327 12.36 14.41 -20.86
CA PRO A 327 13.24 15.52 -20.51
C PRO A 327 12.41 16.70 -20.00
N THR A 328 12.94 17.40 -18.99
CA THR A 328 12.41 18.71 -18.63
C THR A 328 12.86 19.75 -19.69
N VAL A 329 12.17 20.90 -19.75
CA VAL A 329 12.60 21.99 -20.63
C VAL A 329 14.05 22.39 -20.33
N GLN A 330 14.45 22.38 -19.06
CA GLN A 330 15.83 22.67 -18.67
C GLN A 330 16.81 21.62 -19.19
N ASP A 331 16.46 20.33 -19.16
CA ASP A 331 17.27 19.26 -19.75
C ASP A 331 17.49 19.51 -21.25
N LEU A 332 16.43 19.89 -21.98
CA LEU A 332 16.52 20.19 -23.41
C LEU A 332 17.40 21.43 -23.70
N ILE A 333 17.30 22.48 -22.89
CA ILE A 333 18.12 23.70 -23.02
C ILE A 333 19.60 23.41 -22.81
N VAL A 334 19.95 22.59 -21.81
CA VAL A 334 21.35 22.27 -21.52
C VAL A 334 21.89 21.07 -22.32
N GLY A 335 21.03 20.46 -23.14
CA GLY A 335 21.43 19.30 -23.96
C GLY A 335 21.64 18.02 -23.14
N ASN A 336 21.03 17.89 -21.97
CA ASN A 336 21.06 16.66 -21.19
C ASN A 336 20.36 15.55 -21.96
N LEU A 337 21.08 14.45 -22.19
CA LEU A 337 20.53 13.25 -22.80
C LEU A 337 19.69 12.50 -21.76
N CYS A 338 18.39 12.76 -21.75
CA CYS A 338 17.46 11.92 -21.05
C CYS A 338 17.37 10.55 -21.73
N TYR A 339 17.17 9.48 -20.93
CA TYR A 339 17.06 8.15 -21.51
C TYR A 339 15.76 8.03 -22.33
N ASN A 340 15.92 7.82 -23.62
CA ASN A 340 14.87 7.37 -24.53
C ASN A 340 15.43 6.13 -25.24
N PRO A 341 14.76 4.95 -25.18
CA PRO A 341 15.26 3.76 -25.85
C PRO A 341 15.56 4.06 -27.33
N PRO A 342 16.72 3.63 -27.85
CA PRO A 342 17.03 3.83 -29.28
C PRO A 342 15.96 3.12 -30.11
N ARG A 343 15.49 3.80 -31.17
CA ARG A 343 14.42 3.25 -32.00
C ARG A 343 14.99 2.20 -32.98
N ALA A 344 14.36 1.02 -33.00
CA ALA A 344 14.66 -0.03 -33.96
C ALA A 344 13.98 0.26 -35.32
N GLU A 345 14.45 -0.35 -36.39
CA GLU A 345 13.91 -0.13 -37.75
C GLU A 345 12.44 -0.54 -37.89
N ASN A 346 12.08 -1.68 -37.26
CA ASN A 346 10.70 -2.22 -37.26
C ASN A 346 10.07 -2.09 -35.88
N GLU A 347 9.93 -0.85 -35.41
CA GLU A 347 9.39 -0.52 -34.09
C GLU A 347 8.20 0.41 -34.20
N ILE A 348 7.14 0.09 -33.43
CA ILE A 348 5.98 0.95 -33.21
C ILE A 348 5.96 1.41 -31.76
N ARG A 349 5.73 2.71 -31.56
CA ARG A 349 5.58 3.33 -30.23
C ARG A 349 4.17 3.86 -30.01
N LEU A 350 3.63 3.54 -28.85
CA LEU A 350 2.29 3.97 -28.43
C LEU A 350 2.37 4.81 -27.17
N VAL A 351 1.56 5.87 -27.12
CA VAL A 351 1.17 6.53 -25.87
C VAL A 351 -0.29 6.16 -25.62
N VAL A 352 -0.57 5.47 -24.52
CA VAL A 352 -1.91 4.93 -24.20
C VAL A 352 -2.40 5.59 -22.92
N ALA A 353 -3.63 6.11 -22.90
CA ALA A 353 -4.16 6.83 -21.74
C ALA A 353 -5.61 6.44 -21.41
N ASP A 354 -5.88 6.28 -20.12
CA ASP A 354 -7.21 6.13 -19.52
C ASP A 354 -7.48 7.29 -18.57
N PHE A 355 -8.73 7.81 -18.55
CA PHE A 355 -9.09 9.04 -17.86
C PHE A 355 -10.16 8.78 -16.82
N ALA A 356 -9.92 9.26 -15.61
CA ALA A 356 -10.87 9.20 -14.51
C ALA A 356 -11.49 10.56 -14.22
N TRP A 357 -12.81 10.56 -14.02
CA TRP A 357 -13.58 11.74 -13.64
C TRP A 357 -13.83 11.78 -12.14
N THR A 358 -13.59 12.94 -11.53
CA THR A 358 -13.97 13.21 -10.14
C THR A 358 -15.37 13.81 -10.06
N GLU A 359 -16.42 13.04 -10.30
CA GLU A 359 -17.80 13.52 -10.05
C GLU A 359 -18.34 13.24 -8.65
N THR A 360 -17.60 12.68 -7.73
CA THR A 360 -18.08 12.43 -6.36
C THR A 360 -17.25 13.17 -5.33
N LYS A 361 -17.75 14.32 -4.86
CA LYS A 361 -17.34 15.00 -3.62
C LYS A 361 -17.69 14.15 -2.37
N SER A 362 -17.41 12.87 -2.39
CA SER A 362 -17.50 12.02 -1.22
C SER A 362 -16.13 11.98 -0.54
N LYS A 363 -16.03 12.48 0.67
CA LYS A 363 -14.81 12.55 1.49
C LYS A 363 -14.18 11.18 1.82
N THR A 364 -14.65 10.09 1.23
CA THR A 364 -14.26 8.72 1.59
C THR A 364 -13.81 7.84 0.42
N ASN A 365 -13.97 8.27 -0.84
CA ASN A 365 -13.46 7.52 -1.99
C ASN A 365 -12.32 8.30 -2.63
N GLU A 366 -11.11 7.70 -2.67
CA GLU A 366 -10.06 8.14 -3.57
C GLU A 366 -10.61 8.05 -5.00
N SER A 367 -10.55 9.14 -5.74
CA SER A 367 -10.96 9.18 -7.15
C SER A 367 -10.10 8.19 -7.95
N ASP A 368 -10.69 7.54 -8.96
CA ASP A 368 -9.95 6.81 -9.97
C ASP A 368 -8.82 7.70 -10.53
N ASN A 369 -7.76 7.11 -11.06
CA ASN A 369 -6.60 7.85 -11.52
C ASN A 369 -6.58 7.92 -13.04
N SER A 370 -6.30 9.09 -13.59
CA SER A 370 -5.91 9.21 -15.00
C SER A 370 -4.47 8.70 -15.16
N ILE A 371 -4.26 7.74 -16.05
CA ILE A 371 -2.98 7.03 -16.20
C ILE A 371 -2.54 7.06 -17.66
N VAL A 372 -1.25 7.27 -17.90
CA VAL A 372 -0.63 7.17 -19.22
C VAL A 372 0.52 6.17 -19.22
N PHE A 373 0.63 5.42 -20.30
CA PHE A 373 1.70 4.48 -20.60
C PHE A 373 2.44 4.90 -21.87
N CYS A 374 3.78 4.87 -21.84
CA CYS A 374 4.59 4.88 -23.04
C CYS A 374 5.09 3.45 -23.28
N MET A 375 4.69 2.88 -24.42
CA MET A 375 4.93 1.49 -24.77
C MET A 375 5.53 1.40 -26.16
N ARG A 376 6.43 0.43 -26.39
CA ARG A 376 6.97 0.11 -27.71
C ARG A 376 6.83 -1.36 -28.03
N GLY A 377 6.62 -1.66 -29.30
CA GLY A 377 6.63 -3.00 -29.85
C GLY A 377 7.72 -3.10 -30.90
N VAL A 378 8.64 -4.03 -30.71
CA VAL A 378 9.74 -4.32 -31.66
C VAL A 378 9.38 -5.59 -32.41
N TRP A 379 9.34 -5.54 -33.74
CA TRP A 379 9.00 -6.69 -34.57
C TRP A 379 10.08 -7.77 -34.48
N ALA A 380 9.69 -8.96 -34.02
CA ALA A 380 10.57 -10.10 -33.85
C ALA A 380 10.00 -11.30 -34.60
N LYS A 381 10.48 -11.56 -35.79
CA LYS A 381 10.07 -12.64 -36.70
C LYS A 381 8.60 -12.51 -37.15
N ASP A 382 7.65 -12.94 -36.32
CA ASP A 382 6.22 -13.06 -36.61
C ASP A 382 5.31 -12.34 -35.58
N HIS A 383 5.90 -11.62 -34.62
CA HIS A 383 5.16 -10.92 -33.59
C HIS A 383 5.93 -9.72 -33.04
N PHE A 384 5.24 -8.87 -32.28
CA PHE A 384 5.88 -7.82 -31.50
C PHE A 384 6.37 -8.32 -30.13
N GLU A 385 7.64 -8.10 -29.81
CA GLU A 385 8.10 -8.00 -28.42
C GLU A 385 7.72 -6.63 -27.88
N LYS A 386 6.87 -6.59 -26.86
CA LYS A 386 6.24 -5.39 -26.32
C LYS A 386 6.96 -4.96 -25.04
N TYR A 387 7.23 -3.67 -24.88
CA TYR A 387 7.91 -3.11 -23.72
C TYR A 387 7.07 -1.98 -23.13
N VAL A 388 6.95 -1.95 -21.82
CA VAL A 388 6.40 -0.83 -21.06
C VAL A 388 7.58 -0.03 -20.54
N ASP A 389 7.85 1.10 -21.18
CA ASP A 389 9.03 1.92 -20.90
C ASP A 389 8.75 3.02 -19.86
N TYR A 390 7.47 3.42 -19.66
CA TYR A 390 7.09 4.47 -18.73
C TYR A 390 5.63 4.41 -18.32
N ILE A 391 5.35 4.75 -17.06
CA ILE A 391 4.01 4.87 -16.51
C ILE A 391 3.95 6.14 -15.67
N GLU A 392 2.98 7.00 -15.94
CA GLU A 392 2.75 8.26 -15.21
C GLU A 392 1.27 8.42 -14.84
N ARG A 393 1.02 9.06 -13.71
CA ARG A 393 -0.30 9.53 -13.32
C ARG A 393 -0.50 10.93 -13.90
N LEU A 394 -1.51 11.10 -14.74
CA LEU A 394 -1.89 12.40 -15.29
C LEU A 394 -2.63 13.27 -14.26
N PRO A 395 -2.75 14.59 -14.49
CA PRO A 395 -3.71 15.45 -13.81
C PRO A 395 -5.13 14.88 -13.91
N THR A 396 -6.04 15.34 -13.06
CA THR A 396 -7.45 14.92 -13.12
C THR A 396 -8.12 15.39 -14.41
N ALA A 397 -9.08 14.63 -14.91
CA ALA A 397 -9.78 14.93 -16.17
C ALA A 397 -10.60 16.25 -16.14
N ASP A 398 -10.76 16.88 -14.98
CA ASP A 398 -11.33 18.24 -14.84
C ASP A 398 -10.48 19.29 -15.58
N ASP A 399 -9.18 19.01 -15.77
CA ASP A 399 -8.26 19.78 -16.61
C ASP A 399 -8.00 19.05 -17.94
N ALA A 400 -8.99 19.07 -18.83
CA ALA A 400 -8.89 18.40 -20.13
C ALA A 400 -7.78 18.98 -21.04
N ASP A 401 -7.55 20.28 -20.96
CA ASP A 401 -6.50 20.93 -21.76
C ASP A 401 -5.12 20.57 -21.19
N GLY A 402 -4.91 20.59 -19.87
CA GLY A 402 -3.66 20.17 -19.24
C GLY A 402 -3.34 18.69 -19.47
N CYS A 403 -4.34 17.79 -19.42
CA CYS A 403 -4.16 16.39 -19.81
C CYS A 403 -3.76 16.24 -21.28
N ALA A 404 -4.43 16.96 -22.19
CA ALA A 404 -4.14 16.91 -23.61
C ALA A 404 -2.73 17.43 -23.93
N ASP A 405 -2.32 18.50 -23.28
CA ASP A 405 -0.98 19.07 -23.46
C ASP A 405 0.10 18.10 -22.95
N ARG A 406 -0.09 17.49 -21.78
CA ARG A 406 0.85 16.47 -21.29
C ARG A 406 0.93 15.25 -22.21
N LEU A 407 -0.18 14.82 -22.80
CA LEU A 407 -0.18 13.72 -23.76
C LEU A 407 0.57 14.08 -25.06
N LYS A 408 0.45 15.32 -25.57
CA LYS A 408 1.21 15.80 -26.72
C LYS A 408 2.71 15.84 -26.42
N GLU A 409 3.09 16.36 -25.23
CA GLU A 409 4.49 16.35 -24.79
C GLU A 409 5.06 14.94 -24.80
N LEU A 410 4.39 13.99 -24.14
CA LEU A 410 4.84 12.60 -24.09
C LEU A 410 4.87 11.98 -25.49
N PHE A 411 3.89 12.25 -26.34
CA PHE A 411 3.83 11.74 -27.70
C PHE A 411 5.08 12.15 -28.51
N PHE A 412 5.42 13.43 -28.51
CA PHE A 412 6.58 13.94 -29.28
C PHE A 412 7.92 13.59 -28.62
N LEU A 413 8.02 13.71 -27.28
CA LEU A 413 9.27 13.42 -26.56
C LEU A 413 9.63 11.93 -26.59
N TYR A 414 8.64 11.04 -26.56
CA TYR A 414 8.84 9.61 -26.71
C TYR A 414 9.04 9.18 -28.17
N ASN A 415 8.76 10.07 -29.12
CA ASN A 415 8.73 9.81 -30.55
C ASN A 415 7.75 8.67 -30.89
N ALA A 416 6.50 8.81 -30.42
CA ALA A 416 5.45 7.83 -30.61
C ALA A 416 4.84 7.91 -32.02
N ASP A 417 4.32 6.78 -32.52
CA ASP A 417 3.60 6.68 -33.79
C ASP A 417 2.11 6.92 -33.60
N TYR A 418 1.54 6.42 -32.50
CA TYR A 418 0.13 6.54 -32.21
C TYR A 418 -0.12 6.92 -30.75
N LEU A 419 -1.22 7.67 -30.56
CA LEU A 419 -1.80 8.01 -29.27
C LEU A 419 -3.16 7.31 -29.14
N VAL A 420 -3.33 6.51 -28.08
CA VAL A 420 -4.50 5.66 -27.84
C VAL A 420 -5.22 6.13 -26.56
N PRO A 421 -6.10 7.15 -26.63
CA PRO A 421 -6.89 7.61 -25.50
C PRO A 421 -8.17 6.76 -25.36
N ASP A 422 -8.59 6.44 -24.10
CA ASP A 422 -9.99 6.02 -23.87
C ASP A 422 -10.90 7.22 -24.19
N ALA A 423 -11.70 7.06 -25.23
CA ALA A 423 -12.56 8.12 -25.76
C ALA A 423 -13.99 8.06 -25.21
N ARG A 424 -14.25 7.24 -24.17
CA ARG A 424 -15.57 7.17 -23.52
C ARG A 424 -15.68 8.16 -22.36
N SER A 425 -16.93 8.50 -22.04
CA SER A 425 -17.24 9.40 -20.92
C SER A 425 -16.46 10.72 -21.01
N GLY A 426 -15.50 10.94 -20.12
CA GLY A 426 -14.68 12.13 -20.08
C GLY A 426 -13.58 12.22 -21.11
N GLY A 427 -13.15 11.12 -21.68
CA GLY A 427 -12.14 11.09 -22.72
C GLY A 427 -12.52 11.87 -23.98
N GLU A 428 -13.83 12.05 -24.26
CA GLU A 428 -14.29 12.85 -25.40
C GLU A 428 -13.80 14.30 -25.36
N SER A 429 -13.80 14.94 -24.20
CA SER A 429 -13.31 16.32 -24.04
C SER A 429 -11.80 16.41 -24.26
N ILE A 430 -11.05 15.40 -23.79
CA ILE A 430 -9.59 15.35 -23.96
C ILE A 430 -9.22 15.11 -25.42
N VAL A 431 -9.91 14.18 -26.12
CA VAL A 431 -9.70 13.96 -27.57
C VAL A 431 -9.97 15.24 -28.37
N ASN A 432 -10.99 16.02 -28.02
CA ASN A 432 -11.25 17.31 -28.65
C ASN A 432 -10.13 18.32 -28.35
N SER A 433 -9.60 18.35 -27.13
CA SER A 433 -8.48 19.23 -26.77
C SER A 433 -7.16 18.80 -27.40
N LEU A 434 -6.95 17.53 -27.69
CA LEU A 434 -5.80 17.05 -28.45
C LEU A 434 -5.72 17.65 -29.86
N SER A 435 -6.87 17.99 -30.46
CA SER A 435 -6.91 18.59 -31.82
C SER A 435 -6.53 20.07 -31.84
N LYS A 436 -6.38 20.74 -30.69
CA LYS A 436 -5.91 22.13 -30.62
C LYS A 436 -4.39 22.18 -30.83
N PRO A 437 -3.85 23.25 -31.45
CA PRO A 437 -2.40 23.48 -31.45
C PRO A 437 -1.85 23.53 -30.02
N TYR A 438 -0.61 23.07 -29.85
CA TYR A 438 0.08 23.12 -28.55
C TYR A 438 0.70 24.51 -28.34
N ASP A 439 0.49 25.11 -27.16
CA ASP A 439 1.03 26.42 -26.78
C ASP A 439 1.68 26.39 -25.37
N GLY A 440 2.28 25.25 -25.02
CA GLY A 440 2.91 25.03 -23.73
C GLY A 440 4.42 25.30 -23.73
N GLU A 441 5.04 25.00 -22.61
CA GLU A 441 6.47 25.26 -22.34
C GLU A 441 7.43 24.56 -23.32
N TYR A 442 7.02 23.44 -23.91
CA TYR A 442 7.82 22.68 -24.89
C TYR A 442 7.64 23.13 -26.33
N SER A 443 6.91 24.23 -26.63
CA SER A 443 6.58 24.66 -27.98
C SER A 443 7.79 24.90 -28.91
N SER A 444 8.97 25.17 -28.33
CA SER A 444 10.22 25.32 -29.10
C SER A 444 10.91 24.00 -29.43
N PHE A 445 10.46 22.88 -28.87
CA PHE A 445 11.15 21.58 -28.96
C PHE A 445 10.31 20.48 -29.58
N ILE A 446 8.99 20.65 -29.68
CA ILE A 446 8.04 19.68 -30.21
C ILE A 446 7.21 20.26 -31.35
N ASP A 447 6.53 19.40 -32.12
CA ASP A 447 5.57 19.83 -33.14
C ASP A 447 4.33 20.45 -32.45
N VAL A 448 4.07 21.70 -32.73
CA VAL A 448 2.95 22.46 -32.11
C VAL A 448 1.59 22.21 -32.75
N ARG A 449 1.52 21.47 -33.87
CA ARG A 449 0.23 21.16 -34.52
C ARG A 449 -0.66 20.35 -33.60
N GLY A 450 -1.97 20.49 -33.79
CA GLY A 450 -2.94 19.61 -33.16
C GLY A 450 -2.77 18.15 -33.62
N LEU A 451 -3.29 17.22 -32.84
CA LEU A 451 -3.33 15.80 -33.19
C LEU A 451 -4.71 15.45 -33.76
N THR A 452 -4.75 14.63 -34.81
CA THR A 452 -6.00 14.20 -35.44
C THR A 452 -6.12 12.68 -35.49
N VAL A 453 -7.33 12.21 -35.80
CA VAL A 453 -7.59 10.77 -35.90
C VAL A 453 -6.83 10.19 -37.08
N ALA A 454 -6.07 9.11 -36.84
CA ALA A 454 -5.32 8.37 -37.86
C ALA A 454 -6.26 7.72 -38.91
N ASP A 455 -5.76 7.42 -40.09
CA ASP A 455 -6.58 6.85 -41.19
C ASP A 455 -6.72 5.32 -41.14
N ALA A 456 -5.75 4.63 -40.56
CA ALA A 456 -5.72 3.17 -40.52
C ALA A 456 -6.21 2.60 -39.17
N MET A 457 -6.72 1.35 -39.18
CA MET A 457 -6.98 0.47 -38.01
C MET A 457 -8.02 0.91 -36.97
N GLN A 458 -8.43 2.16 -36.98
CA GLN A 458 -9.35 2.76 -36.01
C GLN A 458 -10.74 2.09 -35.99
N TYR A 459 -11.18 1.52 -37.11
CA TYR A 459 -12.48 0.85 -37.23
C TYR A 459 -12.63 -0.41 -36.36
N GLN A 460 -11.51 -0.94 -35.84
CA GLN A 460 -11.52 -2.10 -34.96
C GLN A 460 -11.78 -1.75 -33.49
N VAL A 461 -11.48 -0.51 -33.07
CA VAL A 461 -11.58 -0.06 -31.68
C VAL A 461 -12.56 1.10 -31.47
N ALA A 462 -13.10 1.69 -32.55
CA ALA A 462 -14.07 2.78 -32.48
C ALA A 462 -15.18 2.66 -33.55
N PRO A 463 -16.42 3.07 -33.26
CA PRO A 463 -17.50 3.17 -34.24
C PRO A 463 -17.19 4.25 -35.28
N ARG A 464 -17.55 4.01 -36.55
CA ARG A 464 -17.28 4.92 -37.68
C ARG A 464 -17.87 6.32 -37.49
N ASP A 465 -19.08 6.40 -36.98
CA ASP A 465 -19.77 7.69 -36.73
C ASP A 465 -19.02 8.55 -35.71
N LYS A 466 -18.38 7.92 -34.71
CA LYS A 466 -17.54 8.62 -33.73
C LYS A 466 -16.25 9.14 -34.34
N LEU A 467 -15.63 8.36 -35.22
CA LEU A 467 -14.42 8.79 -35.93
C LEU A 467 -14.71 9.97 -36.84
N ASP A 468 -15.80 9.92 -37.62
CA ASP A 468 -16.24 11.02 -38.47
C ASP A 468 -16.57 12.27 -37.64
N TYR A 469 -17.17 12.10 -36.47
CA TYR A 469 -17.41 13.17 -35.51
C TYR A 469 -16.13 13.87 -35.10
N TYR A 470 -15.12 13.14 -34.61
CA TYR A 470 -13.83 13.72 -34.17
C TYR A 470 -13.11 14.43 -35.33
N ARG A 471 -13.09 13.82 -36.51
CA ARG A 471 -12.52 14.47 -37.72
C ARG A 471 -13.21 15.79 -38.06
N SER A 472 -14.55 15.84 -37.97
CA SER A 472 -15.33 17.05 -38.24
C SER A 472 -15.12 18.14 -37.19
N LYS A 473 -14.76 17.77 -35.97
CA LYS A 473 -14.54 18.68 -34.83
C LYS A 473 -13.10 19.11 -34.66
N ALA A 474 -12.16 18.54 -35.43
CA ALA A 474 -10.75 18.88 -35.34
C ALA A 474 -10.54 20.40 -35.58
N VAL A 475 -9.92 21.06 -34.59
CA VAL A 475 -9.61 22.49 -34.63
C VAL A 475 -8.48 22.76 -35.61
N ASP A 476 -7.42 21.95 -35.57
CA ASP A 476 -6.34 22.00 -36.53
C ASP A 476 -6.57 20.97 -37.66
N LYS A 477 -6.94 21.45 -38.83
CA LYS A 477 -7.18 20.60 -40.02
C LYS A 477 -5.90 20.01 -40.61
N ASN A 478 -4.73 20.61 -40.29
CA ASN A 478 -3.40 20.15 -40.71
C ASN A 478 -2.70 19.38 -39.58
N GLY A 479 -3.47 18.97 -38.59
CA GLY A 479 -2.95 18.23 -37.45
C GLY A 479 -2.29 16.90 -37.83
N VAL A 480 -1.48 16.37 -36.92
CA VAL A 480 -0.76 15.10 -37.10
C VAL A 480 -1.74 13.94 -36.97
N PRO A 481 -1.92 13.05 -37.98
CA PRO A 481 -2.88 11.96 -37.93
C PRO A 481 -2.33 10.76 -37.16
N CYS A 482 -2.50 10.75 -35.83
CA CYS A 482 -1.92 9.74 -34.94
C CYS A 482 -2.89 9.22 -33.87
N ILE A 483 -4.07 9.82 -33.69
CA ILE A 483 -5.01 9.39 -32.64
C ILE A 483 -5.77 8.14 -33.07
N ILE A 484 -5.75 7.10 -32.22
CA ILE A 484 -6.60 5.92 -32.27
C ILE A 484 -7.56 5.98 -31.07
N PRO A 485 -8.73 6.62 -31.18
CA PRO A 485 -9.65 6.75 -30.05
C PRO A 485 -10.25 5.39 -29.69
N PHE A 486 -10.09 4.96 -28.44
CA PHE A 486 -10.53 3.64 -27.98
C PHE A 486 -11.94 3.74 -27.39
N PHE A 487 -12.89 2.98 -27.95
CA PHE A 487 -14.25 2.86 -27.45
C PHE A 487 -14.49 1.44 -26.90
N GLY A 488 -14.16 1.20 -25.65
CA GLY A 488 -14.32 -0.12 -25.03
C GLY A 488 -15.78 -0.57 -25.04
N THR A 489 -16.07 -1.63 -25.75
CA THR A 489 -17.31 -2.41 -25.67
C THR A 489 -17.06 -3.66 -24.82
N ALA A 490 -18.12 -4.39 -24.43
CA ALA A 490 -17.95 -5.64 -23.69
C ALA A 490 -17.07 -6.67 -24.45
N ALA A 491 -17.17 -6.71 -25.77
CA ALA A 491 -16.33 -7.55 -26.62
C ALA A 491 -14.86 -7.09 -26.63
N LEU A 492 -14.61 -5.78 -26.82
CA LEU A 492 -13.27 -5.22 -26.78
C LEU A 492 -12.64 -5.36 -25.39
N ASN A 493 -13.43 -5.18 -24.31
CA ASN A 493 -12.96 -5.38 -22.95
C ASN A 493 -12.50 -6.85 -22.73
N THR A 494 -13.25 -7.80 -23.25
CA THR A 494 -12.84 -9.23 -23.24
C THR A 494 -11.57 -9.46 -24.06
N ALA A 495 -11.46 -8.79 -25.22
CA ALA A 495 -10.29 -8.92 -26.10
C ALA A 495 -9.02 -8.36 -25.43
N TYR A 496 -9.05 -7.15 -24.84
CA TYR A 496 -7.86 -6.61 -24.21
C TYR A 496 -7.41 -7.40 -22.98
N TRP A 497 -8.33 -7.96 -22.17
CA TRP A 497 -7.94 -8.83 -21.06
C TRP A 497 -7.27 -10.13 -21.55
N ARG A 498 -7.80 -10.71 -22.66
CA ARG A 498 -7.16 -11.88 -23.28
C ARG A 498 -5.79 -11.55 -23.86
N ALA A 499 -5.65 -10.40 -24.56
CA ALA A 499 -4.38 -9.93 -25.10
C ALA A 499 -3.32 -9.77 -24.01
N MET A 500 -3.65 -9.12 -22.91
CA MET A 500 -2.74 -8.94 -21.78
C MET A 500 -2.34 -10.29 -21.16
N LYS A 501 -3.29 -11.20 -20.95
CA LYS A 501 -3.00 -12.53 -20.39
C LYS A 501 -2.07 -13.33 -21.29
N GLN A 502 -2.36 -13.37 -22.59
CA GLN A 502 -1.53 -14.09 -23.55
C GLN A 502 -0.12 -13.49 -23.69
N ALA A 503 -0.01 -12.15 -23.69
CA ALA A 503 1.28 -11.49 -23.74
C ALA A 503 2.15 -11.82 -22.51
N LEU A 504 1.54 -11.86 -21.31
CA LEU A 504 2.22 -12.24 -20.07
C LEU A 504 2.66 -13.72 -20.09
N GLU A 505 1.73 -14.63 -20.38
CA GLU A 505 1.99 -16.08 -20.37
C GLU A 505 3.02 -16.52 -21.42
N ARG A 506 3.06 -15.84 -22.58
CA ARG A 506 4.03 -16.10 -23.65
C ARG A 506 5.35 -15.34 -23.49
N GLY A 507 5.47 -14.50 -22.47
CA GLY A 507 6.65 -13.67 -22.27
C GLY A 507 6.87 -12.59 -23.34
N ARG A 508 5.81 -12.20 -24.06
CA ARG A 508 5.85 -11.21 -25.16
C ARG A 508 5.69 -9.76 -24.70
N VAL A 509 5.51 -9.53 -23.40
CA VAL A 509 5.52 -8.19 -22.81
C VAL A 509 6.58 -8.11 -21.73
N LYS A 510 7.33 -7.01 -21.69
CA LYS A 510 8.39 -6.73 -20.73
C LYS A 510 8.05 -5.46 -19.96
N PHE A 511 8.21 -5.50 -18.65
CA PHE A 511 7.94 -4.40 -17.73
C PHE A 511 9.23 -3.90 -17.09
N LEU A 512 9.17 -2.68 -16.56
CA LEU A 512 10.23 -2.14 -15.72
C LEU A 512 10.45 -3.05 -14.50
N LEU A 513 11.66 -3.09 -13.99
CA LEU A 513 11.99 -3.75 -12.72
C LEU A 513 11.04 -3.29 -11.60
N SER A 514 10.91 -4.06 -10.54
CA SER A 514 10.25 -3.57 -9.33
C SER A 514 11.05 -2.41 -8.73
N MET A 515 10.37 -1.51 -8.02
CA MET A 515 11.05 -0.39 -7.35
C MET A 515 12.15 -0.88 -6.39
N SER A 516 11.93 -2.03 -5.73
CA SER A 516 12.91 -2.63 -4.84
C SER A 516 14.12 -3.19 -5.57
N ASP A 517 13.91 -3.89 -6.71
CA ASP A 517 15.02 -4.44 -7.50
C ASP A 517 15.84 -3.31 -8.14
N LYS A 518 15.16 -2.22 -8.57
CA LYS A 518 15.85 -1.04 -9.10
C LYS A 518 16.63 -0.29 -8.04
N GLN A 519 16.10 -0.17 -6.85
CA GLN A 519 16.82 0.44 -5.72
C GLN A 519 18.06 -0.38 -5.37
N GLU A 520 17.95 -1.71 -5.26
CA GLU A 520 19.08 -2.61 -5.03
C GLU A 520 20.15 -2.46 -6.11
N GLN A 521 19.75 -2.40 -7.39
CA GLN A 521 20.67 -2.16 -8.51
C GLN A 521 21.43 -0.82 -8.39
N LEU A 522 20.73 0.26 -7.95
CA LEU A 522 21.37 1.56 -7.74
C LEU A 522 22.32 1.56 -6.54
N GLU A 523 22.01 0.80 -5.49
CA GLU A 523 22.88 0.63 -4.32
C GLU A 523 24.14 -0.16 -4.69
N ASP A 524 24.02 -1.27 -5.41
CA ASP A 524 25.12 -2.12 -5.87
C ASP A 524 26.08 -1.36 -6.81
N ASN A 525 25.54 -0.53 -7.68
CA ASN A 525 26.33 0.32 -8.58
C ASN A 525 26.93 1.56 -7.89
N GLY A 526 26.63 1.80 -6.61
CA GLY A 526 27.07 2.98 -5.86
C GLY A 526 26.46 4.29 -6.35
N GLU A 527 25.37 4.22 -7.10
CA GLU A 527 24.67 5.40 -7.64
C GLU A 527 23.62 5.95 -6.68
N TYR A 528 23.05 5.11 -5.82
CA TYR A 528 21.99 5.48 -4.87
C TYR A 528 22.35 6.72 -4.04
N PHE A 529 23.60 6.79 -3.57
CA PHE A 529 24.10 7.87 -2.71
C PHE A 529 24.53 9.13 -3.48
N LYS A 530 24.50 9.12 -4.82
CA LYS A 530 24.83 10.28 -5.65
C LYS A 530 23.66 11.24 -5.83
N PHE A 531 22.44 10.78 -5.57
CA PHE A 531 21.21 11.54 -5.80
C PHE A 531 20.66 12.10 -4.50
N SER A 532 20.06 13.27 -4.56
CA SER A 532 19.21 13.80 -3.48
C SER A 532 17.95 12.91 -3.31
N SER A 533 17.30 13.02 -2.15
CA SER A 533 16.06 12.28 -1.88
C SER A 533 14.96 12.57 -2.90
N GLN A 534 14.91 13.80 -3.43
CA GLN A 534 13.93 14.20 -4.44
C GLN A 534 14.25 13.57 -5.80
N GLU A 535 15.49 13.67 -6.28
CA GLU A 535 15.92 13.05 -7.54
C GLU A 535 15.77 11.53 -7.52
N LEU A 536 16.02 10.91 -6.37
CA LEU A 536 15.83 9.47 -6.19
C LEU A 536 14.35 9.09 -6.26
N ALA A 537 13.46 9.88 -5.63
CA ALA A 537 12.02 9.66 -5.70
C ALA A 537 11.51 9.78 -7.14
N GLU A 538 11.95 10.79 -7.90
CA GLU A 538 11.61 10.99 -9.30
C GLU A 538 12.12 9.83 -10.18
N LYS A 539 13.35 9.37 -9.97
CA LYS A 539 13.94 8.23 -10.71
C LYS A 539 13.24 6.91 -10.44
N LEU A 540 12.77 6.68 -9.19
CA LEU A 540 12.10 5.44 -8.79
C LEU A 540 10.60 5.44 -9.06
N ALA A 541 9.98 6.60 -9.31
CA ALA A 541 8.54 6.72 -9.51
C ALA A 541 7.98 5.80 -10.61
N PRO A 542 8.55 5.68 -11.83
CA PRO A 542 8.03 4.78 -12.87
C PRO A 542 8.07 3.30 -12.47
N TYR A 543 9.09 2.89 -11.71
CA TYR A 543 9.20 1.52 -11.18
C TYR A 543 8.13 1.25 -10.10
N GLY A 544 7.86 2.24 -9.24
CA GLY A 544 6.77 2.18 -8.28
C GLY A 544 5.39 2.10 -8.95
N GLN A 545 5.19 2.78 -10.09
CA GLN A 545 3.97 2.65 -10.89
C GLN A 545 3.82 1.23 -11.48
N THR A 546 4.93 0.60 -11.85
CA THR A 546 4.92 -0.81 -12.29
C THR A 546 4.52 -1.76 -11.16
N ASP A 547 5.02 -1.55 -9.93
CA ASP A 547 4.59 -2.35 -8.78
C ASP A 547 3.09 -2.18 -8.49
N LEU A 548 2.55 -0.96 -8.67
CA LEU A 548 1.12 -0.70 -8.57
C LEU A 548 0.31 -1.39 -9.67
N LEU A 549 0.80 -1.42 -10.93
CA LEU A 549 0.19 -2.17 -12.02
C LEU A 549 0.09 -3.66 -11.69
N VAL A 550 1.18 -4.26 -11.20
CA VAL A 550 1.19 -5.67 -10.79
C VAL A 550 0.18 -5.91 -9.68
N SER A 551 0.20 -5.08 -8.63
CA SER A 551 -0.72 -5.19 -7.50
C SER A 551 -2.18 -5.05 -7.92
N GLU A 552 -2.52 -4.09 -8.80
CA GLU A 552 -3.87 -3.93 -9.33
C GLU A 552 -4.30 -5.18 -10.11
N SER A 553 -3.45 -5.63 -11.05
CA SER A 553 -3.78 -6.72 -11.98
C SER A 553 -4.04 -8.05 -11.28
N VAL A 554 -3.18 -8.43 -10.33
CA VAL A 554 -3.33 -9.73 -9.63
C VAL A 554 -4.49 -9.75 -8.63
N ASN A 555 -4.99 -8.57 -8.23
CA ASN A 555 -6.12 -8.43 -7.32
C ASN A 555 -7.48 -8.28 -8.04
N LEU A 556 -7.52 -8.26 -9.36
CA LEU A 556 -8.78 -8.16 -10.11
C LEU A 556 -9.61 -9.43 -9.92
N LYS A 557 -10.88 -9.23 -9.57
CA LYS A 557 -11.85 -10.33 -9.46
C LYS A 557 -12.45 -10.65 -10.82
N THR A 558 -12.47 -11.92 -11.17
CA THR A 558 -12.98 -12.40 -12.44
C THR A 558 -14.47 -12.71 -12.38
N GLU A 559 -15.24 -12.12 -13.27
CA GLU A 559 -16.63 -12.49 -13.54
C GLU A 559 -16.75 -12.86 -15.02
N ILE A 560 -17.05 -14.13 -15.30
CA ILE A 560 -17.27 -14.62 -16.66
C ILE A 560 -18.76 -14.88 -16.86
N LYS A 561 -19.39 -14.14 -17.78
CA LYS A 561 -20.79 -14.32 -18.17
C LYS A 561 -20.90 -14.32 -19.69
N ASN A 562 -21.56 -15.32 -20.26
CA ASN A 562 -21.80 -15.43 -21.70
C ASN A 562 -20.52 -15.23 -22.55
N ASP A 563 -19.43 -15.87 -22.15
CA ASP A 563 -18.09 -15.78 -22.77
C ASP A 563 -17.45 -14.37 -22.74
N GLN A 564 -18.04 -13.46 -21.98
CA GLN A 564 -17.49 -12.13 -21.73
C GLN A 564 -16.71 -12.14 -20.41
N ILE A 565 -15.49 -11.63 -20.44
CA ILE A 565 -14.62 -11.47 -19.27
C ILE A 565 -14.79 -10.08 -18.74
N LYS A 566 -15.25 -9.98 -17.50
CA LYS A 566 -15.32 -8.73 -16.74
C LYS A 566 -14.39 -8.83 -15.54
N LEU A 567 -13.40 -7.97 -15.48
CA LEU A 567 -12.51 -7.88 -14.31
C LEU A 567 -12.87 -6.64 -13.51
N GLU A 568 -13.11 -6.82 -12.22
CA GLU A 568 -13.47 -5.75 -11.30
C GLU A 568 -12.42 -5.61 -10.19
N ALA A 569 -12.11 -4.37 -9.85
CA ALA A 569 -11.28 -4.09 -8.69
C ALA A 569 -12.00 -4.49 -7.39
N PRO A 570 -11.29 -4.99 -6.38
CA PRO A 570 -11.85 -5.21 -5.06
C PRO A 570 -12.32 -3.88 -4.45
N ARG A 571 -13.21 -3.93 -3.47
CA ARG A 571 -13.79 -2.75 -2.83
C ARG A 571 -12.69 -1.83 -2.26
N GLY A 572 -12.59 -0.61 -2.81
CA GLY A 572 -11.53 0.35 -2.47
C GLY A 572 -10.22 0.16 -3.24
N GLY A 573 -10.16 -0.76 -4.23
CA GLY A 573 -9.04 -0.94 -5.13
C GLY A 573 -9.25 -0.19 -6.46
N HIS A 574 -8.19 -0.11 -7.26
CA HIS A 574 -8.15 0.52 -8.58
C HIS A 574 -7.86 -0.53 -9.65
N ARG A 575 -8.18 -0.22 -10.91
CA ARG A 575 -7.88 -1.06 -12.09
C ARG A 575 -7.35 -0.25 -13.29
N ASP A 576 -7.16 1.04 -13.10
CA ASP A 576 -6.89 2.00 -14.18
C ASP A 576 -5.59 1.66 -14.92
N ARG A 577 -4.53 1.29 -14.19
CA ARG A 577 -3.26 0.86 -14.80
C ARG A 577 -3.41 -0.43 -15.59
N SER A 578 -4.17 -1.39 -15.05
CA SER A 578 -4.41 -2.67 -15.72
C SER A 578 -5.20 -2.49 -17.02
N VAL A 579 -6.22 -1.62 -17.01
CA VAL A 579 -7.04 -1.31 -18.19
C VAL A 579 -6.16 -0.63 -19.25
N THR A 580 -5.42 0.42 -18.88
CA THR A 580 -4.56 1.17 -19.81
C THR A 580 -3.50 0.27 -20.45
N CYS A 581 -2.84 -0.57 -19.66
CA CYS A 581 -1.89 -1.56 -20.16
C CYS A 581 -2.53 -2.54 -21.16
N ALA A 582 -3.68 -3.11 -20.78
CA ALA A 582 -4.40 -4.07 -21.60
C ALA A 582 -4.88 -3.47 -22.94
N MET A 583 -5.34 -2.20 -22.93
CA MET A 583 -5.70 -1.46 -24.15
C MET A 583 -4.50 -1.34 -25.12
N GLY A 584 -3.34 -0.94 -24.61
CA GLY A 584 -2.12 -0.82 -25.43
C GLY A 584 -1.68 -2.16 -26.02
N LEU A 585 -1.74 -3.23 -25.22
CA LEU A 585 -1.39 -4.59 -25.70
C LEU A 585 -2.35 -5.08 -26.79
N LEU A 586 -3.65 -4.79 -26.67
CA LEU A 586 -4.60 -5.12 -27.74
C LEU A 586 -4.31 -4.34 -29.03
N VAL A 587 -3.97 -3.05 -28.92
CA VAL A 587 -3.65 -2.26 -30.13
C VAL A 587 -2.40 -2.82 -30.82
N PHE A 588 -1.37 -3.25 -30.08
CA PHE A 588 -0.24 -3.94 -30.68
C PHE A 588 -0.66 -5.24 -31.39
N ASP A 589 -1.55 -6.05 -30.81
CA ASP A 589 -2.04 -7.27 -31.45
C ASP A 589 -2.82 -6.97 -32.74
N LEU A 590 -3.56 -5.85 -32.79
CA LEU A 590 -4.26 -5.42 -34.01
C LEU A 590 -3.27 -4.98 -35.10
N ILE A 591 -2.23 -4.23 -34.74
CA ILE A 591 -1.15 -3.84 -35.66
C ILE A 591 -0.39 -5.07 -36.16
N GLU A 592 -0.08 -6.02 -35.27
CA GLU A 592 0.57 -7.28 -35.59
C GLU A 592 -0.23 -8.06 -36.64
N ASN A 593 -1.53 -8.20 -36.45
CA ASN A 593 -2.43 -8.88 -37.41
C ASN A 593 -2.46 -8.20 -38.79
N GLU A 594 -2.31 -6.87 -38.84
CA GLU A 594 -2.29 -6.12 -40.09
C GLU A 594 -0.97 -6.31 -40.84
N TRP A 595 0.15 -6.25 -40.15
CA TRP A 595 1.48 -6.50 -40.74
C TRP A 595 1.57 -7.93 -41.28
N GLN A 596 1.10 -8.93 -40.54
CA GLN A 596 1.05 -10.32 -41.01
C GLN A 596 0.18 -10.52 -42.25
N ARG A 597 -0.89 -9.73 -42.44
CA ARG A 597 -1.71 -9.79 -43.68
C ARG A 597 -0.98 -9.17 -44.85
N GLN A 598 -0.31 -8.04 -44.65
CA GLN A 598 0.45 -7.38 -45.70
C GLN A 598 1.60 -8.27 -46.18
N ASP A 599 2.35 -8.91 -45.28
CA ASP A 599 3.39 -9.88 -45.64
C ASP A 599 2.81 -11.06 -46.48
N GLN A 600 1.62 -11.56 -46.13
CA GLN A 600 0.98 -12.61 -46.89
C GLN A 600 0.46 -12.17 -48.27
N GLU A 601 0.03 -10.93 -48.42
CA GLU A 601 -0.38 -10.35 -49.70
C GLU A 601 0.82 -10.05 -50.62
N GLU A 602 1.97 -9.68 -50.07
CA GLU A 602 3.22 -9.52 -50.81
C GLU A 602 3.83 -10.86 -51.27
N GLU A 603 3.64 -11.96 -50.48
CA GLU A 603 4.05 -13.29 -50.92
C GLU A 603 3.16 -13.88 -52.05
N PHE A 604 1.94 -13.36 -52.27
CA PHE A 604 1.07 -13.69 -53.38
C PHE A 604 1.21 -12.67 -54.51
N ASP A 605 2.39 -12.59 -55.10
CA ASP A 605 2.58 -11.84 -56.34
C ASP A 605 1.95 -12.66 -57.50
N PHE A 606 0.98 -12.02 -58.20
CA PHE A 606 0.19 -12.63 -59.27
C PHE A 606 1.04 -13.08 -60.49
N ASP A 607 2.32 -12.76 -60.53
CA ASP A 607 3.25 -13.15 -61.59
C ASP A 607 3.68 -14.62 -61.55
N ASP A 608 3.40 -15.37 -60.45
CA ASP A 608 3.68 -16.80 -60.36
C ASP A 608 2.55 -17.69 -60.87
N ILE A 609 1.44 -17.13 -61.33
CA ILE A 609 0.41 -17.90 -62.03
C ILE A 609 0.78 -18.08 -63.50
N GLN A 610 1.65 -19.02 -63.79
CA GLN A 610 1.77 -19.56 -65.13
C GLN A 610 0.44 -20.20 -65.54
N LEU A 611 -0.33 -19.49 -66.38
CA LEU A 611 -1.46 -20.07 -67.10
C LEU A 611 -0.91 -21.16 -68.01
N VAL A 612 -0.98 -22.42 -67.58
CA VAL A 612 -0.77 -23.56 -68.44
C VAL A 612 -2.01 -23.66 -69.34
N TYR A 613 -1.87 -23.28 -70.60
CA TYR A 613 -2.82 -23.56 -71.64
C TYR A 613 -2.66 -25.02 -72.15
#